data_40a35474512c95c00b51ed453bfb1e88
#
_entry.id   40a35474512c95c00b51ed453bfb1e88
#
_cell.length_a   1.000
_cell.length_b   1.000
_cell.length_c   1.000
_cell.angle_alpha   90.00
_cell.angle_beta   90.00
_cell.angle_gamma   90.00
#
_symmetry.space_group_name_H-M   'P 1'
#
loop_
_entity.id
_entity.type
_entity.pdbx_description
1 polymer ?
#
loop_
_entity_poly.entity_id
_entity_poly.type
_entity_poly.pdbx_seq_one_letter_code
_entity_poly.pdbx_strand_id
1 'polypeptide(L)'
;MMGASVFIGNLSLTAALSEKDKDDISVEEALNNINYLGTDDFSSYHPYAVLELHIEQGPVLENNQTEIGVVTGALGQNWYQITLTGLSSHAGTTPMNMRQDASVGMANAIVKFNKLGLREVVNQGRVTIGHIKLTPNSPNVIPGEAYFTLEVRHPNEQSLINIEREIYQILNDIARENNLVFDIKKVVSLSPVKFNSALIKTVQDSCDSLGYSWEYIVSGAGHD
;
A
#
# COMPACT_ATOMS: atom_id res chain seq x y z
N MET A 1 1.60 4.23 -12.46
CA MET A 1 2.75 4.94 -11.85
C MET A 1 4.07 4.76 -12.60
N MET A 2 4.33 3.64 -13.31
CA MET A 2 5.57 3.46 -14.09
C MET A 2 5.64 4.46 -15.25
N GLY A 3 4.56 4.59 -16.03
CA GLY A 3 4.50 5.53 -17.16
C GLY A 3 4.68 6.98 -16.73
N ALA A 4 3.98 7.43 -15.69
CA ALA A 4 4.16 8.77 -15.16
C ALA A 4 5.58 9.01 -14.65
N SER A 5 6.21 8.04 -14.00
CA SER A 5 7.61 8.15 -13.53
C SER A 5 8.59 8.30 -14.68
N VAL A 6 8.35 7.64 -15.81
CA VAL A 6 9.14 7.84 -17.05
C VAL A 6 8.89 9.21 -17.62
N PHE A 7 7.61 9.63 -17.71
CA PHE A 7 7.22 10.91 -18.28
C PHE A 7 7.85 12.12 -17.55
N ILE A 8 7.93 12.06 -16.20
CA ILE A 8 8.55 13.13 -15.39
C ILE A 8 10.06 12.95 -15.18
N GLY A 9 10.67 11.92 -15.78
CA GLY A 9 12.12 11.67 -15.70
C GLY A 9 12.62 11.03 -14.42
N ASN A 10 11.75 10.56 -13.54
CA ASN A 10 12.12 9.85 -12.29
C ASN A 10 12.54 8.39 -12.54
N LEU A 11 12.16 7.81 -13.67
CA LEU A 11 12.53 6.47 -14.10
C LEU A 11 12.98 6.55 -15.57
N SER A 12 14.11 5.93 -15.93
CA SER A 12 14.51 5.87 -17.34
C SER A 12 13.59 4.93 -18.13
N LEU A 13 13.31 5.27 -19.39
CA LEU A 13 12.52 4.41 -20.26
C LEU A 13 13.12 3.01 -20.38
N THR A 14 14.45 2.92 -20.51
CA THR A 14 15.14 1.63 -20.59
C THR A 14 14.93 0.78 -19.34
N ALA A 15 15.00 1.38 -18.15
CA ALA A 15 14.74 0.67 -16.90
C ALA A 15 13.28 0.20 -16.83
N ALA A 16 12.32 1.06 -17.19
CA ALA A 16 10.90 0.70 -17.20
C ALA A 16 10.61 -0.45 -18.16
N LEU A 17 11.16 -0.42 -19.36
CA LEU A 17 10.95 -1.46 -20.37
C LEU A 17 11.60 -2.80 -20.00
N SER A 18 12.68 -2.78 -19.22
CA SER A 18 13.38 -3.99 -18.75
C SER A 18 12.75 -4.64 -17.51
N GLU A 19 11.82 -3.97 -16.82
CA GLU A 19 11.12 -4.56 -15.68
C GLU A 19 10.33 -5.80 -16.10
N LYS A 20 10.35 -6.84 -15.28
CA LYS A 20 9.74 -8.13 -15.58
C LYS A 20 8.66 -8.49 -14.58
N ASP A 21 7.67 -9.22 -15.04
CA ASP A 21 6.62 -9.80 -14.22
C ASP A 21 7.06 -11.14 -13.56
N LYS A 22 6.12 -11.80 -12.88
CA LYS A 22 6.35 -13.11 -12.22
C LYS A 22 6.64 -14.26 -13.19
N ASP A 23 6.31 -14.10 -14.45
CA ASP A 23 6.49 -15.09 -15.53
C ASP A 23 7.74 -14.75 -16.39
N ASP A 24 8.58 -13.81 -15.91
CA ASP A 24 9.84 -13.34 -16.52
C ASP A 24 9.64 -12.59 -17.86
N ILE A 25 8.41 -12.11 -18.13
CA ILE A 25 8.07 -11.32 -19.30
C ILE A 25 8.36 -9.84 -19.02
N SER A 26 9.17 -9.21 -19.88
CA SER A 26 9.46 -7.78 -19.74
C SER A 26 8.30 -6.90 -20.22
N VAL A 27 8.26 -5.65 -19.72
CA VAL A 27 7.30 -4.64 -20.20
C VAL A 27 7.44 -4.41 -21.70
N GLU A 28 8.69 -4.39 -22.23
CA GLU A 28 8.97 -4.25 -23.64
C GLU A 28 8.38 -5.41 -24.45
N GLU A 29 8.58 -6.65 -24.02
CA GLU A 29 8.00 -7.84 -24.67
C GLU A 29 6.48 -7.81 -24.64
N ALA A 30 5.88 -7.44 -23.51
CA ALA A 30 4.43 -7.34 -23.38
C ALA A 30 3.84 -6.29 -24.32
N LEU A 31 4.47 -5.10 -24.41
CA LEU A 31 4.03 -4.03 -25.31
C LEU A 31 4.22 -4.39 -26.79
N ASN A 32 5.32 -5.06 -27.15
CA ASN A 32 5.54 -5.55 -28.52
C ASN A 32 4.49 -6.60 -28.91
N ASN A 33 4.17 -7.53 -28.02
CA ASN A 33 3.19 -8.60 -28.30
C ASN A 33 1.79 -8.06 -28.62
N ILE A 34 1.43 -6.89 -28.11
CA ILE A 34 0.15 -6.23 -28.41
C ILE A 34 0.28 -5.09 -29.42
N ASN A 35 1.46 -4.88 -30.02
CA ASN A 35 1.78 -3.77 -30.93
C ASN A 35 1.49 -2.39 -30.33
N TYR A 36 1.81 -2.20 -29.04
CA TYR A 36 1.55 -0.96 -28.29
C TYR A 36 2.84 -0.25 -27.82
N LEU A 37 4.00 -0.73 -28.25
CA LEU A 37 5.26 -0.02 -28.03
C LEU A 37 5.32 1.21 -28.91
N GLY A 38 5.12 2.39 -28.32
CA GLY A 38 5.17 3.66 -29.02
C GLY A 38 6.61 4.10 -29.38
N THR A 39 6.73 4.96 -30.35
CA THR A 39 8.01 5.53 -30.82
C THR A 39 8.11 7.03 -30.58
N ASP A 40 7.06 7.66 -30.06
CA ASP A 40 7.00 9.10 -29.89
C ASP A 40 7.85 9.55 -28.70
N ASP A 41 8.55 10.67 -28.88
CA ASP A 41 9.33 11.34 -27.85
C ASP A 41 8.50 12.43 -27.18
N PHE A 42 8.17 12.25 -25.91
CA PHE A 42 7.44 13.20 -25.06
C PHE A 42 8.34 14.11 -24.23
N SER A 43 9.66 14.05 -24.37
CA SER A 43 10.61 14.81 -23.55
C SER A 43 10.42 16.33 -23.61
N SER A 44 9.84 16.82 -24.71
CA SER A 44 9.52 18.26 -24.93
C SER A 44 8.12 18.65 -24.46
N TYR A 45 7.28 17.71 -24.06
CA TYR A 45 5.91 18.01 -23.65
C TYR A 45 5.84 18.37 -22.16
N HIS A 46 5.51 19.64 -21.88
CA HIS A 46 5.39 20.17 -20.54
C HIS A 46 3.97 20.68 -20.28
N PRO A 47 3.07 19.86 -19.74
CA PRO A 47 1.71 20.28 -19.44
C PRO A 47 1.71 21.38 -18.36
N TYR A 48 0.90 22.41 -18.53
CA TYR A 48 0.68 23.44 -17.52
C TYR A 48 -0.02 22.88 -16.26
N ALA A 49 -0.99 22.00 -16.46
CA ALA A 49 -1.75 21.31 -15.41
C ALA A 49 -2.27 19.98 -15.93
N VAL A 50 -2.49 19.04 -15.02
CA VAL A 50 -3.13 17.77 -15.29
C VAL A 50 -4.33 17.62 -14.37
N LEU A 51 -5.48 17.21 -14.92
CA LEU A 51 -6.68 16.87 -14.21
C LEU A 51 -7.08 15.45 -14.60
N GLU A 52 -7.34 14.60 -13.62
CA GLU A 52 -7.82 13.26 -13.82
C GLU A 52 -9.20 13.10 -13.18
N LEU A 53 -10.16 12.63 -13.96
CA LEU A 53 -11.47 12.21 -13.44
C LEU A 53 -11.39 10.74 -13.08
N HIS A 54 -11.56 10.45 -11.80
CA HIS A 54 -11.45 9.09 -11.27
C HIS A 54 -12.64 8.75 -10.38
N ILE A 55 -13.04 7.49 -10.35
CA ILE A 55 -14.00 7.00 -9.34
C ILE A 55 -13.35 7.05 -7.96
N GLU A 56 -14.12 7.21 -6.88
CA GLU A 56 -13.60 7.23 -5.52
C GLU A 56 -12.86 5.92 -5.15
N GLN A 57 -13.30 4.78 -5.67
CA GLN A 57 -12.91 3.42 -5.23
C GLN A 57 -13.09 3.21 -3.72
N GLY A 58 -14.09 3.87 -3.16
CA GLY A 58 -14.39 3.84 -1.74
C GLY A 58 -15.87 4.18 -1.49
N PRO A 59 -16.33 4.10 -0.25
CA PRO A 59 -17.74 4.25 0.09
C PRO A 59 -18.11 5.65 0.62
N VAL A 60 -17.16 6.61 0.69
CA VAL A 60 -17.38 7.84 1.47
C VAL A 60 -18.38 8.76 0.79
N LEU A 61 -18.19 9.04 -0.51
CA LEU A 61 -19.10 9.92 -1.27
C LEU A 61 -20.49 9.32 -1.36
N GLU A 62 -20.61 8.01 -1.61
CA GLU A 62 -21.90 7.32 -1.63
C GLU A 62 -22.60 7.40 -0.27
N ASN A 63 -21.88 7.11 0.82
CA ASN A 63 -22.42 7.20 2.18
C ASN A 63 -22.87 8.60 2.56
N ASN A 64 -22.17 9.63 2.09
CA ASN A 64 -22.45 11.05 2.33
C ASN A 64 -23.49 11.62 1.33
N GLN A 65 -23.90 10.82 0.33
CA GLN A 65 -24.77 11.26 -0.78
C GLN A 65 -24.20 12.49 -1.52
N THR A 66 -22.89 12.51 -1.70
CA THR A 66 -22.13 13.57 -2.38
C THR A 66 -21.72 13.10 -3.77
N GLU A 67 -21.93 13.94 -4.80
CA GLU A 67 -21.68 13.57 -6.19
C GLU A 67 -20.20 13.67 -6.58
N ILE A 68 -19.51 14.70 -6.06
CA ILE A 68 -18.12 15.01 -6.45
C ILE A 68 -17.21 15.10 -5.23
N GLY A 69 -16.12 14.34 -5.27
CA GLY A 69 -15.00 14.51 -4.35
C GLY A 69 -13.99 15.51 -4.93
N VAL A 70 -13.87 16.67 -4.34
CA VAL A 70 -12.82 17.64 -4.70
C VAL A 70 -11.52 17.21 -4.00
N VAL A 71 -10.63 16.56 -4.77
CA VAL A 71 -9.44 15.91 -4.20
C VAL A 71 -8.38 16.96 -3.85
N THR A 72 -7.95 16.96 -2.59
CA THR A 72 -6.96 17.93 -2.07
C THR A 72 -5.53 17.38 -2.04
N GLY A 73 -5.36 16.10 -2.28
CA GLY A 73 -4.07 15.42 -2.26
C GLY A 73 -4.21 13.90 -2.28
N ALA A 74 -3.09 13.21 -2.18
CA ALA A 74 -3.04 11.76 -2.10
C ALA A 74 -2.33 11.30 -0.82
N LEU A 75 -2.77 10.16 -0.26
CA LEU A 75 -2.14 9.55 0.90
C LEU A 75 -0.73 9.07 0.54
N GLY A 76 0.22 9.30 1.43
CA GLY A 76 1.48 8.58 1.42
C GLY A 76 1.25 7.12 1.79
N GLN A 77 2.14 6.24 1.33
CA GLN A 77 2.01 4.80 1.55
C GLN A 77 3.36 4.12 1.75
N ASN A 78 3.41 3.22 2.73
CA ASN A 78 4.52 2.31 2.95
C ASN A 78 4.03 0.88 2.88
N TRP A 79 4.74 0.02 2.14
CA TRP A 79 4.42 -1.40 2.05
C TRP A 79 5.59 -2.21 2.59
N TYR A 80 5.26 -3.22 3.39
CA TYR A 80 6.22 -4.09 4.02
C TYR A 80 5.92 -5.54 3.69
N GLN A 81 6.98 -6.31 3.47
CA GLN A 81 6.97 -7.77 3.49
C GLN A 81 7.54 -8.20 4.83
N ILE A 82 6.81 -9.04 5.56
CA ILE A 82 7.16 -9.46 6.91
C ILE A 82 7.16 -10.99 6.96
N THR A 83 8.23 -11.55 7.51
CA THR A 83 8.34 -12.99 7.79
C THR A 83 8.56 -13.19 9.27
N LEU A 84 7.73 -14.01 9.89
CA LEU A 84 7.96 -14.53 11.25
C LEU A 84 8.46 -15.95 11.14
N THR A 85 9.56 -16.26 11.82
CA THR A 85 10.20 -17.59 11.81
C THR A 85 10.20 -18.17 13.22
N GLY A 86 9.67 -19.37 13.36
CA GLY A 86 9.67 -20.19 14.54
C GLY A 86 10.19 -21.59 14.21
N LEU A 87 9.53 -22.65 14.74
CA LEU A 87 9.97 -24.03 14.56
C LEU A 87 8.79 -24.93 14.15
N SER A 88 8.88 -25.48 12.93
CA SER A 88 7.93 -26.52 12.50
C SER A 88 8.08 -27.76 13.35
N SER A 89 6.98 -28.24 13.92
CA SER A 89 6.96 -29.42 14.75
C SER A 89 5.60 -30.13 14.69
N HIS A 90 5.54 -31.39 15.17
CA HIS A 90 4.33 -32.18 15.11
C HIS A 90 3.26 -31.64 16.09
N ALA A 91 2.06 -31.35 15.60
CA ALA A 91 1.01 -30.71 16.38
C ALA A 91 0.52 -31.53 17.58
N GLY A 92 0.51 -32.85 17.47
CA GLY A 92 0.02 -33.75 18.54
C GLY A 92 1.04 -34.08 19.62
N THR A 93 2.35 -34.08 19.29
CA THR A 93 3.42 -34.48 20.21
C THR A 93 4.18 -33.35 20.84
N THR A 94 4.03 -32.10 20.32
CA THR A 94 4.74 -30.96 20.87
C THR A 94 3.85 -30.22 21.88
N PRO A 95 4.23 -30.22 23.19
CA PRO A 95 3.49 -29.52 24.24
C PRO A 95 3.36 -28.02 23.95
N MET A 96 2.26 -27.41 24.41
CA MET A 96 1.97 -25.97 24.12
C MET A 96 3.09 -25.02 24.54
N ASN A 97 3.70 -25.25 25.70
CA ASN A 97 4.78 -24.42 26.26
C ASN A 97 6.16 -24.60 25.57
N MET A 98 6.27 -25.55 24.63
CA MET A 98 7.50 -25.80 23.86
C MET A 98 7.38 -25.35 22.40
N ARG A 99 6.25 -24.74 22.02
CA ARG A 99 5.98 -24.32 20.65
C ARG A 99 6.63 -22.97 20.34
N GLN A 100 7.12 -22.86 19.11
CA GLN A 100 7.52 -21.60 18.47
C GLN A 100 6.64 -21.46 17.21
N ASP A 101 5.36 -21.13 17.44
CA ASP A 101 4.32 -21.16 16.43
C ASP A 101 4.22 -19.81 15.70
N ALA A 102 4.71 -19.77 14.46
CA ALA A 102 4.69 -18.57 13.64
C ALA A 102 3.25 -18.10 13.31
N SER A 103 2.27 -19.02 13.29
CA SER A 103 0.87 -18.66 13.02
C SER A 103 0.25 -17.86 14.18
N VAL A 104 0.61 -18.17 15.42
CA VAL A 104 0.18 -17.39 16.61
C VAL A 104 0.81 -16.00 16.59
N GLY A 105 2.10 -15.92 16.25
CA GLY A 105 2.75 -14.62 16.07
C GLY A 105 2.07 -13.76 15.01
N MET A 106 1.73 -14.34 13.87
CA MET A 106 1.00 -13.65 12.80
C MET A 106 -0.40 -13.22 13.24
N ALA A 107 -1.16 -14.07 13.94
CA ALA A 107 -2.48 -13.70 14.46
C ALA A 107 -2.39 -12.50 15.42
N ASN A 108 -1.39 -12.48 16.31
CA ASN A 108 -1.11 -11.35 17.18
C ASN A 108 -0.76 -10.08 16.38
N ALA A 109 0.03 -10.20 15.30
CA ALA A 109 0.37 -9.11 14.41
C ALA A 109 -0.88 -8.52 13.75
N ILE A 110 -1.76 -9.36 13.18
CA ILE A 110 -3.03 -8.94 12.56
C ILE A 110 -3.86 -8.11 13.56
N VAL A 111 -4.04 -8.60 14.78
CA VAL A 111 -4.84 -7.90 15.80
C VAL A 111 -4.19 -6.58 16.22
N LYS A 112 -2.87 -6.56 16.46
CA LYS A 112 -2.16 -5.35 16.88
C LYS A 112 -2.13 -4.31 15.76
N PHE A 113 -1.89 -4.68 14.51
CA PHE A 113 -1.91 -3.76 13.36
C PHE A 113 -3.31 -3.26 13.01
N ASN A 114 -4.35 -4.09 13.17
CA ASN A 114 -5.72 -3.61 13.04
C ASN A 114 -6.04 -2.53 14.09
N LYS A 115 -5.63 -2.73 15.36
CA LYS A 115 -5.80 -1.72 16.42
C LYS A 115 -5.03 -0.43 16.12
N LEU A 116 -3.83 -0.54 15.55
CA LEU A 116 -3.06 0.61 15.08
C LEU A 116 -3.85 1.40 14.02
N GLY A 117 -4.40 0.71 13.01
CA GLY A 117 -5.23 1.34 11.97
C GLY A 117 -6.49 2.02 12.54
N LEU A 118 -7.19 1.37 13.46
CA LEU A 118 -8.39 1.92 14.10
C LEU A 118 -8.09 3.20 14.91
N ARG A 119 -6.92 3.31 15.52
CA ARG A 119 -6.49 4.53 16.23
C ARG A 119 -6.24 5.71 15.28
N GLU A 120 -5.81 5.43 14.05
CA GLU A 120 -5.52 6.45 13.03
C GLU A 120 -6.73 6.88 12.19
N VAL A 121 -7.94 6.36 12.48
CA VAL A 121 -9.17 6.70 11.72
C VAL A 121 -9.44 8.20 11.67
N VAL A 122 -9.31 8.89 12.81
CA VAL A 122 -9.54 10.35 12.89
C VAL A 122 -8.53 11.16 12.07
N ASN A 123 -7.37 10.58 11.79
CA ASN A 123 -6.29 11.15 10.99
C ASN A 123 -6.32 10.62 9.54
N GLN A 124 -7.36 9.90 9.15
CA GLN A 124 -7.51 9.25 7.84
C GLN A 124 -6.42 8.22 7.52
N GLY A 125 -5.76 7.66 8.55
CA GLY A 125 -4.79 6.58 8.39
C GLY A 125 -5.48 5.25 8.08
N ARG A 126 -4.77 4.38 7.36
CA ARG A 126 -5.23 3.03 7.00
C ARG A 126 -4.09 2.05 7.17
N VAL A 127 -4.41 0.87 7.71
CA VAL A 127 -3.46 -0.23 7.89
C VAL A 127 -4.11 -1.51 7.43
N THR A 128 -3.46 -2.26 6.53
CA THR A 128 -4.04 -3.45 5.92
C THR A 128 -3.02 -4.57 5.82
N ILE A 129 -3.41 -5.79 6.19
CA ILE A 129 -2.71 -7.03 5.86
C ILE A 129 -3.48 -7.69 4.73
N GLY A 130 -2.92 -7.67 3.51
CA GLY A 130 -3.61 -8.11 2.29
C GLY A 130 -3.20 -9.50 1.78
N HIS A 131 -2.04 -10.01 2.18
CA HIS A 131 -1.54 -11.33 1.78
C HIS A 131 -0.99 -12.08 3.00
N ILE A 132 -1.30 -13.37 3.09
CA ILE A 132 -0.90 -14.26 4.19
C ILE A 132 -0.48 -15.60 3.62
N LYS A 133 0.65 -16.15 4.12
CA LYS A 133 1.11 -17.50 3.78
C LYS A 133 1.72 -18.16 5.02
N LEU A 134 1.35 -19.41 5.27
CA LEU A 134 1.95 -20.26 6.30
C LEU A 134 2.74 -21.40 5.67
N THR A 135 3.85 -21.78 6.29
CA THR A 135 4.67 -22.91 5.86
C THR A 135 4.92 -23.85 7.06
N PRO A 136 4.67 -25.16 6.91
CA PRO A 136 4.34 -25.91 5.70
C PRO A 136 2.84 -25.92 5.33
N ASN A 137 1.95 -25.23 6.06
CA ASN A 137 0.50 -25.19 5.81
C ASN A 137 -0.14 -26.61 5.81
N SER A 138 0.17 -27.39 6.83
CA SER A 138 -0.30 -28.76 7.02
C SER A 138 -1.08 -28.87 8.34
N PRO A 139 -2.23 -29.59 8.38
CA PRO A 139 -3.10 -29.61 9.57
C PRO A 139 -2.47 -30.29 10.80
N ASN A 140 -1.44 -31.11 10.64
CA ASN A 140 -0.76 -31.83 11.73
C ASN A 140 0.64 -31.28 12.05
N VAL A 141 1.04 -30.15 11.47
CA VAL A 141 2.35 -29.51 11.69
C VAL A 141 2.15 -28.07 12.16
N ILE A 142 2.81 -27.71 13.26
CA ILE A 142 2.88 -26.34 13.75
C ILE A 142 3.68 -25.51 12.71
N PRO A 143 3.14 -24.40 12.18
CA PRO A 143 3.85 -23.59 11.20
C PRO A 143 5.14 -23.01 11.76
N GLY A 144 6.26 -23.29 11.08
CA GLY A 144 7.56 -22.70 11.40
C GLY A 144 7.79 -21.35 10.72
N GLU A 145 6.99 -21.01 9.73
CA GLU A 145 7.08 -19.74 9.04
C GLU A 145 5.72 -19.14 8.74
N ALA A 146 5.58 -17.84 8.95
CA ALA A 146 4.42 -17.05 8.55
C ALA A 146 4.89 -15.80 7.80
N TYR A 147 4.54 -15.70 6.52
CA TYR A 147 4.78 -14.54 5.67
C TYR A 147 3.49 -13.74 5.50
N PHE A 148 3.57 -12.42 5.58
CA PHE A 148 2.45 -11.55 5.28
C PHE A 148 2.93 -10.17 4.79
N THR A 149 2.04 -9.47 4.07
CA THR A 149 2.27 -8.08 3.67
C THR A 149 1.52 -7.14 4.60
N LEU A 150 2.14 -6.00 4.90
CA LEU A 150 1.53 -4.91 5.65
C LEU A 150 1.60 -3.64 4.81
N GLU A 151 0.46 -3.02 4.61
CA GLU A 151 0.32 -1.72 3.95
C GLU A 151 -0.15 -0.68 4.95
N VAL A 152 0.48 0.50 4.94
CA VAL A 152 0.11 1.67 5.72
C VAL A 152 -0.07 2.85 4.80
N ARG A 153 -1.21 3.55 4.93
CA ARG A 153 -1.47 4.84 4.23
C ARG A 153 -1.79 5.93 5.24
N HIS A 154 -1.27 7.13 4.99
CA HIS A 154 -1.55 8.28 5.87
C HIS A 154 -1.34 9.61 5.13
N PRO A 155 -2.15 10.67 5.39
CA PRO A 155 -1.99 11.98 4.75
C PRO A 155 -0.81 12.80 5.30
N ASN A 156 -0.20 12.37 6.40
CA ASN A 156 0.90 13.08 7.06
C ASN A 156 2.17 12.23 7.10
N GLU A 157 3.28 12.77 6.58
CA GLU A 157 4.59 12.12 6.52
C GLU A 157 5.14 11.75 7.90
N GLN A 158 5.04 12.65 8.87
CA GLN A 158 5.55 12.39 10.21
C GLN A 158 4.80 11.24 10.89
N SER A 159 3.50 11.13 10.63
CA SER A 159 2.70 9.99 11.12
C SER A 159 3.15 8.67 10.50
N LEU A 160 3.47 8.63 9.19
CA LEU A 160 4.04 7.43 8.56
C LEU A 160 5.35 6.99 9.24
N ILE A 161 6.23 7.95 9.55
CA ILE A 161 7.49 7.68 10.25
C ILE A 161 7.24 7.14 11.66
N ASN A 162 6.29 7.70 12.38
CA ASN A 162 5.95 7.27 13.75
C ASN A 162 5.30 5.87 13.74
N ILE A 163 4.38 5.62 12.81
CA ILE A 163 3.75 4.31 12.61
C ILE A 163 4.80 3.25 12.27
N GLU A 164 5.78 3.58 11.42
CA GLU A 164 6.87 2.65 11.10
C GLU A 164 7.65 2.23 12.35
N ARG A 165 8.00 3.17 13.23
CA ARG A 165 8.68 2.85 14.50
C ARG A 165 7.84 1.92 15.37
N GLU A 166 6.53 2.16 15.42
CA GLU A 166 5.60 1.33 16.19
C GLU A 166 5.44 -0.06 15.58
N ILE A 167 5.47 -0.20 14.24
CA ILE A 167 5.49 -1.51 13.56
C ILE A 167 6.68 -2.35 14.05
N TYR A 168 7.88 -1.78 14.06
CA TYR A 168 9.07 -2.48 14.56
C TYR A 168 8.94 -2.86 16.03
N GLN A 169 8.36 -2.00 16.86
CA GLN A 169 8.14 -2.30 18.29
C GLN A 169 7.14 -3.44 18.46
N ILE A 170 6.02 -3.41 17.74
CA ILE A 170 5.01 -4.48 17.75
C ILE A 170 5.63 -5.82 17.34
N LEU A 171 6.44 -5.85 16.28
CA LEU A 171 7.11 -7.07 15.82
C LEU A 171 8.13 -7.59 16.83
N ASN A 172 8.91 -6.72 17.46
CA ASN A 172 9.84 -7.09 18.53
C ASN A 172 9.12 -7.72 19.72
N ASP A 173 7.99 -7.15 20.15
CA ASP A 173 7.20 -7.69 21.25
C ASP A 173 6.61 -9.05 20.90
N ILE A 174 6.05 -9.21 19.68
CA ILE A 174 5.52 -10.48 19.19
C ILE A 174 6.62 -11.56 19.13
N ALA A 175 7.78 -11.21 18.58
CA ALA A 175 8.91 -12.12 18.47
C ALA A 175 9.36 -12.61 19.85
N ARG A 176 9.49 -11.70 20.82
CA ARG A 176 9.85 -12.04 22.20
C ARG A 176 8.79 -12.91 22.91
N GLU A 177 7.50 -12.52 22.79
CA GLU A 177 6.39 -13.21 23.47
C GLU A 177 6.18 -14.64 22.95
N ASN A 178 6.52 -14.92 21.70
CA ASN A 178 6.28 -16.20 21.04
C ASN A 178 7.56 -16.99 20.71
N ASN A 179 8.73 -16.52 21.17
CA ASN A 179 10.05 -17.09 20.83
C ASN A 179 10.28 -17.22 19.31
N LEU A 180 9.93 -16.16 18.56
CA LEU A 180 10.09 -16.09 17.12
C LEU A 180 11.25 -15.14 16.74
N VAL A 181 11.68 -15.24 15.49
CA VAL A 181 12.50 -14.23 14.81
C VAL A 181 11.66 -13.57 13.74
N PHE A 182 11.91 -12.30 13.42
CA PHE A 182 11.26 -11.66 12.29
C PHE A 182 12.27 -11.03 11.33
N ASP A 183 11.87 -10.98 10.08
CA ASP A 183 12.46 -10.15 9.03
C ASP A 183 11.40 -9.19 8.49
N ILE A 184 11.79 -7.97 8.16
CA ILE A 184 10.91 -6.95 7.58
C ILE A 184 11.63 -6.20 6.48
N LYS A 185 11.00 -6.15 5.29
CA LYS A 185 11.49 -5.41 4.13
C LYS A 185 10.46 -4.39 3.70
N LYS A 186 10.84 -3.10 3.68
CA LYS A 186 10.01 -2.04 3.06
C LYS A 186 10.20 -2.11 1.54
N VAL A 187 9.14 -2.36 0.80
CA VAL A 187 9.17 -2.54 -0.66
C VAL A 187 8.59 -1.35 -1.43
N VAL A 188 7.73 -0.56 -0.78
CA VAL A 188 7.20 0.70 -1.32
C VAL A 188 7.30 1.77 -0.25
N SER A 189 7.69 2.98 -0.64
CA SER A 189 7.67 4.17 0.21
C SER A 189 7.37 5.38 -0.66
N LEU A 190 6.17 5.94 -0.50
CA LEU A 190 5.69 7.13 -1.21
C LEU A 190 5.21 8.16 -0.19
N SER A 191 5.72 9.38 -0.30
CA SER A 191 5.28 10.49 0.54
C SER A 191 3.87 10.96 0.18
N PRO A 192 3.11 11.51 1.14
CA PRO A 192 1.84 12.17 0.85
C PRO A 192 2.03 13.35 -0.10
N VAL A 193 1.09 13.54 -0.99
CA VAL A 193 1.11 14.65 -1.95
C VAL A 193 -0.03 15.61 -1.65
N LYS A 194 0.27 16.91 -1.63
CA LYS A 194 -0.75 17.99 -1.61
C LYS A 194 -0.89 18.55 -3.01
N PHE A 195 -2.12 18.69 -3.48
CA PHE A 195 -2.39 19.23 -4.79
C PHE A 195 -2.37 20.76 -4.81
N ASN A 196 -2.25 21.34 -6.00
CA ASN A 196 -2.21 22.78 -6.18
C ASN A 196 -3.55 23.42 -5.76
N SER A 197 -3.50 24.40 -4.85
CA SER A 197 -4.69 25.04 -4.28
C SER A 197 -5.53 25.80 -5.30
N ALA A 198 -4.91 26.37 -6.35
CA ALA A 198 -5.64 27.06 -7.40
C ALA A 198 -6.43 26.07 -8.27
N LEU A 199 -5.87 24.89 -8.58
CA LEU A 199 -6.58 23.84 -9.31
C LEU A 199 -7.72 23.25 -8.48
N ILE A 200 -7.49 22.99 -7.18
CA ILE A 200 -8.54 22.56 -6.25
C ILE A 200 -9.71 23.54 -6.27
N LYS A 201 -9.40 24.86 -6.16
CA LYS A 201 -10.41 25.91 -6.20
C LYS A 201 -11.17 25.95 -7.53
N THR A 202 -10.49 25.73 -8.65
CA THR A 202 -11.13 25.67 -9.97
C THR A 202 -12.14 24.53 -10.06
N VAL A 203 -11.79 23.34 -9.53
CA VAL A 203 -12.72 22.21 -9.50
C VAL A 203 -13.91 22.50 -8.60
N GLN A 204 -13.68 23.06 -7.42
CA GLN A 204 -14.74 23.49 -6.50
C GLN A 204 -15.71 24.48 -7.17
N ASP A 205 -15.17 25.56 -7.76
CA ASP A 205 -15.99 26.59 -8.42
C ASP A 205 -16.80 26.03 -9.60
N SER A 206 -16.27 25.03 -10.29
CA SER A 206 -16.96 24.31 -11.35
C SER A 206 -18.16 23.50 -10.80
N CYS A 207 -17.98 22.80 -9.66
CA CYS A 207 -19.06 22.11 -8.99
C CYS A 207 -20.16 23.09 -8.57
N ASP A 208 -19.80 24.20 -7.92
CA ASP A 208 -20.74 25.25 -7.49
C ASP A 208 -21.53 25.81 -8.69
N SER A 209 -20.86 26.12 -9.79
CA SER A 209 -21.47 26.69 -10.99
C SER A 209 -22.42 25.75 -11.71
N LEU A 210 -22.19 24.45 -11.62
CA LEU A 210 -22.98 23.40 -12.25
C LEU A 210 -24.05 22.80 -11.31
N GLY A 211 -24.04 23.20 -10.05
CA GLY A 211 -25.02 22.74 -9.05
C GLY A 211 -24.79 21.33 -8.53
N TYR A 212 -23.58 20.79 -8.65
CA TYR A 212 -23.22 19.50 -8.06
C TYR A 212 -22.96 19.63 -6.56
N SER A 213 -23.40 18.65 -5.79
CA SER A 213 -22.97 18.47 -4.40
C SER A 213 -21.50 18.00 -4.38
N TRP A 214 -20.69 18.56 -3.47
CA TRP A 214 -19.30 18.21 -3.39
C TRP A 214 -18.75 18.30 -1.95
N GLU A 215 -17.68 17.58 -1.70
CA GLU A 215 -16.91 17.67 -0.46
C GLU A 215 -15.39 17.52 -0.74
N TYR A 216 -14.56 18.04 0.15
CA TYR A 216 -13.13 17.81 0.06
C TYR A 216 -12.79 16.40 0.52
N ILE A 217 -11.99 15.71 -0.28
CA ILE A 217 -11.46 14.38 0.04
C ILE A 217 -9.95 14.32 -0.19
N VAL A 218 -9.31 13.35 0.44
CA VAL A 218 -7.91 12.97 0.13
C VAL A 218 -7.96 11.62 -0.57
N SER A 219 -7.34 11.49 -1.75
CA SER A 219 -7.31 10.21 -2.46
C SER A 219 -6.56 9.17 -1.66
N GLY A 220 -7.22 8.04 -1.45
CA GLY A 220 -6.60 6.85 -0.87
C GLY A 220 -5.93 5.95 -1.91
N ALA A 221 -6.18 6.16 -3.20
CA ALA A 221 -5.60 5.37 -4.29
C ALA A 221 -4.24 5.93 -4.74
N GLY A 222 -3.45 5.12 -5.42
CA GLY A 222 -2.27 5.58 -6.15
C GLY A 222 -2.68 5.87 -7.59
N HIS A 223 -2.31 7.05 -8.08
CA HIS A 223 -2.62 7.53 -9.44
C HIS A 223 -1.34 7.80 -10.22
N ASP A 224 -1.44 7.88 -11.53
CA ASP A 224 -0.35 8.28 -12.42
C ASP A 224 -0.14 9.79 -12.46
#